data_bf20740053bbaa57f994d4ffe20a4d0c
#
_entry.id   bf20740053bbaa57f994d4ffe20a4d0c
#
_cell.length_a   1.000
_cell.length_b   1.000
_cell.length_c   1.000
_cell.angle_alpha   90.00
_cell.angle_beta   90.00
_cell.angle_gamma   90.00
#
_symmetry.space_group_name_H-M   'P 1'
#
loop_
_entity.id
_entity.type
_entity.pdbx_description
1 polymer ?
#
loop_
_entity_poly.entity_id
_entity_poly.type
_entity_poly.pdbx_seq_one_letter_code
_entity_poly.pdbx_strand_id
1 'polypeptide(L)'
;MAKVPYAANGEEHQAMMGQSDPQRTLFYQLSLETFVPAEHPLRAIRPLVDERAIRRACRDLYAPIGRPSIPPEQLFLALVGGYLLGVTSERKLVMELQCNMALRWFVGLNLDQDAWDASTFSQNRRRRFDQAGLLERLFDDTITRAMAAGLVSRHVSADGTLVRANASFKSFVPLEVALDPAEYKRRLRAHDAAEAPGPDDPGNRTVDFRGEKRSNATHRSATDPDCRYVSKGSSGTGAYPGYTVNALMENRHRFLLGLGVETFQGTASEKAGCLHLLDRAQRRLRFTPLTLGADKGFFHKNFIEALLARTIVPHIATEARGSSTAHARVRMQQTGLAYRLSQRCRKLIEELFGEGKDWHGLRRFRRRGLLRVREEAYLIGWVLNLKRLAKHLVPAAQPA
;
A
#
# COMPACT_ATOMS: atom_id res chain seq x y z
N MET A 1 -63.24 -35.38 -8.19
CA MET A 1 -62.33 -34.91 -7.17
C MET A 1 -61.30 -36.00 -6.91
N ALA A 2 -60.15 -35.90 -7.55
CA ALA A 2 -59.06 -36.84 -7.35
C ALA A 2 -58.24 -36.40 -6.11
N LYS A 3 -58.10 -37.28 -5.14
CA LYS A 3 -57.25 -37.07 -3.95
C LYS A 3 -55.80 -37.09 -4.40
N VAL A 4 -55.10 -35.98 -4.17
CA VAL A 4 -53.63 -35.90 -4.30
C VAL A 4 -53.05 -36.72 -3.11
N PRO A 5 -52.17 -37.70 -3.31
CA PRO A 5 -51.54 -38.45 -2.23
C PRO A 5 -50.60 -37.54 -1.43
N TYR A 6 -50.73 -37.58 -0.12
CA TYR A 6 -49.88 -36.89 0.83
C TYR A 6 -48.48 -37.54 0.78
N ALA A 7 -47.50 -36.84 0.24
CA ALA A 7 -46.10 -37.29 0.22
C ALA A 7 -45.53 -37.25 1.65
N ALA A 8 -44.80 -38.28 2.02
CA ALA A 8 -44.20 -38.44 3.34
C ALA A 8 -43.18 -37.33 3.60
N ASN A 9 -43.18 -36.78 4.81
CA ASN A 9 -42.39 -35.60 5.27
C ASN A 9 -40.84 -35.67 5.06
N GLY A 10 -40.31 -36.71 4.47
CA GLY A 10 -38.88 -36.86 4.19
C GLY A 10 -38.48 -36.39 2.78
N GLU A 11 -39.41 -36.39 1.80
CA GLU A 11 -39.08 -36.04 0.42
C GLU A 11 -39.21 -34.52 0.17
N GLU A 12 -40.09 -33.83 0.93
CA GLU A 12 -40.20 -32.35 0.78
C GLU A 12 -38.95 -31.58 1.27
N HIS A 13 -38.24 -32.10 2.27
CA HIS A 13 -36.97 -31.48 2.69
C HIS A 13 -35.85 -31.65 1.70
N GLN A 14 -35.84 -32.71 0.88
CA GLN A 14 -34.86 -32.90 -0.18
C GLN A 14 -35.11 -31.99 -1.38
N ALA A 15 -36.37 -31.65 -1.68
CA ALA A 15 -36.70 -30.75 -2.79
C ALA A 15 -36.28 -29.29 -2.59
N MET A 16 -36.08 -28.83 -1.35
CA MET A 16 -35.60 -27.49 -1.05
C MET A 16 -34.08 -27.40 -0.95
N MET A 17 -33.38 -28.50 -0.73
CA MET A 17 -31.91 -28.54 -0.78
C MET A 17 -31.47 -28.76 -2.22
N GLY A 18 -30.70 -27.82 -2.77
CA GLY A 18 -30.11 -27.93 -4.11
C GLY A 18 -29.26 -29.21 -4.20
N GLN A 19 -29.41 -29.94 -5.30
CA GLN A 19 -28.55 -31.07 -5.62
C GLN A 19 -27.35 -30.60 -6.43
N SER A 20 -26.17 -31.18 -6.15
CA SER A 20 -24.97 -30.92 -6.93
C SER A 20 -25.10 -31.65 -8.28
N ASP A 21 -25.05 -30.90 -9.38
CA ASP A 21 -24.98 -31.48 -10.72
C ASP A 21 -23.52 -31.69 -11.09
N PRO A 22 -23.01 -32.92 -11.20
CA PRO A 22 -21.64 -33.19 -11.58
C PRO A 22 -21.39 -32.73 -13.00
N GLN A 23 -20.17 -32.24 -13.26
CA GLN A 23 -19.74 -31.84 -14.59
C GLN A 23 -19.89 -33.02 -15.59
N ARG A 24 -20.84 -32.89 -16.56
CA ARG A 24 -21.13 -33.93 -17.55
C ARG A 24 -20.54 -33.63 -18.91
N THR A 25 -20.16 -32.35 -19.16
CA THR A 25 -19.69 -31.90 -20.45
C THR A 25 -18.17 -31.97 -20.50
N LEU A 26 -17.61 -32.66 -21.49
CA LEU A 26 -16.17 -32.81 -21.72
C LEU A 26 -15.55 -31.54 -22.34
N PHE A 27 -16.33 -30.83 -23.16
CA PHE A 27 -15.87 -29.67 -23.90
C PHE A 27 -16.74 -28.47 -23.61
N TYR A 28 -16.10 -27.31 -23.30
CA TYR A 28 -16.76 -26.03 -23.12
C TYR A 28 -16.20 -25.04 -24.14
N GLN A 29 -17.05 -24.34 -24.85
CA GLN A 29 -16.65 -23.16 -25.61
C GLN A 29 -16.74 -21.94 -24.68
N LEU A 30 -15.60 -21.47 -24.21
CA LEU A 30 -15.51 -20.40 -23.21
C LEU A 30 -14.64 -19.26 -23.71
N SER A 31 -15.15 -18.04 -23.61
CA SER A 31 -14.37 -16.80 -23.76
C SER A 31 -14.21 -16.13 -22.39
N LEU A 32 -12.98 -15.73 -22.04
CA LEU A 32 -12.74 -14.97 -20.82
C LEU A 32 -13.51 -13.65 -20.82
N GLU A 33 -13.73 -13.05 -22.01
CA GLU A 33 -14.49 -11.81 -22.15
C GLU A 33 -15.95 -11.98 -21.74
N THR A 34 -16.57 -13.09 -22.09
CA THR A 34 -17.97 -13.36 -21.72
C THR A 34 -18.12 -14.00 -20.35
N PHE A 35 -17.08 -14.69 -19.86
CA PHE A 35 -17.10 -15.37 -18.57
C PHE A 35 -17.00 -14.39 -17.39
N VAL A 36 -16.16 -13.34 -17.49
CA VAL A 36 -16.03 -12.35 -16.42
C VAL A 36 -17.25 -11.44 -16.40
N PRO A 37 -18.01 -11.37 -15.30
CA PRO A 37 -19.21 -10.54 -15.21
C PRO A 37 -18.94 -9.06 -15.53
N ALA A 38 -19.92 -8.38 -16.14
CA ALA A 38 -19.78 -6.98 -16.54
C ALA A 38 -19.51 -6.04 -15.35
N GLU A 39 -20.09 -6.35 -14.20
CA GLU A 39 -19.95 -5.61 -12.94
C GLU A 39 -18.69 -5.97 -12.15
N HIS A 40 -17.87 -6.91 -12.64
CA HIS A 40 -16.66 -7.31 -11.93
C HIS A 40 -15.69 -6.11 -11.77
N PRO A 41 -15.16 -5.81 -10.55
CA PRO A 41 -14.37 -4.60 -10.28
C PRO A 41 -13.16 -4.41 -11.20
N LEU A 42 -12.54 -5.50 -11.66
CA LEU A 42 -11.41 -5.43 -12.56
C LEU A 42 -11.79 -4.84 -13.93
N ARG A 43 -13.06 -4.96 -14.38
CA ARG A 43 -13.51 -4.36 -15.65
C ARG A 43 -13.47 -2.85 -15.61
N ALA A 44 -13.87 -2.24 -14.51
CA ALA A 44 -13.80 -0.78 -14.36
C ALA A 44 -12.36 -0.27 -14.31
N ILE A 45 -11.41 -1.08 -13.86
CA ILE A 45 -10.01 -0.66 -13.70
C ILE A 45 -9.17 -0.95 -14.93
N ARG A 46 -9.46 -2.03 -15.67
CA ARG A 46 -8.68 -2.47 -16.84
C ARG A 46 -8.42 -1.35 -17.87
N PRO A 47 -9.44 -0.56 -18.31
CA PRO A 47 -9.23 0.52 -19.27
C PRO A 47 -8.45 1.72 -18.72
N LEU A 48 -8.30 1.82 -17.40
CA LEU A 48 -7.56 2.92 -16.75
C LEU A 48 -6.06 2.65 -16.67
N VAL A 49 -5.61 1.42 -16.89
CA VAL A 49 -4.18 1.08 -16.94
C VAL A 49 -3.66 1.31 -18.36
N ASP A 50 -2.82 2.34 -18.54
CA ASP A 50 -2.23 2.66 -19.85
C ASP A 50 -1.05 1.72 -20.15
N GLU A 51 -1.33 0.63 -20.85
CA GLU A 51 -0.33 -0.35 -21.30
C GLU A 51 0.73 0.27 -22.22
N ARG A 52 0.33 1.25 -23.06
CA ARG A 52 1.27 1.94 -23.96
C ARG A 52 2.24 2.80 -23.17
N ALA A 53 1.78 3.47 -22.11
CA ALA A 53 2.66 4.21 -21.21
C ALA A 53 3.64 3.29 -20.48
N ILE A 54 3.17 2.13 -19.99
CA ILE A 54 4.03 1.10 -19.37
C ILE A 54 5.10 0.65 -20.37
N ARG A 55 4.72 0.28 -21.58
CA ARG A 55 5.63 -0.19 -22.62
C ARG A 55 6.65 0.88 -23.01
N ARG A 56 6.22 2.13 -23.22
CA ARG A 56 7.14 3.26 -23.49
C ARG A 56 8.14 3.45 -22.37
N ALA A 57 7.69 3.43 -21.12
CA ALA A 57 8.52 3.63 -19.94
C ALA A 57 9.53 2.49 -19.68
N CYS A 58 9.24 1.30 -20.20
CA CYS A 58 10.11 0.12 -20.08
C CYS A 58 11.06 -0.05 -21.27
N ARG A 59 10.89 0.69 -22.39
CA ARG A 59 11.61 0.43 -23.65
C ARG A 59 13.12 0.30 -23.44
N ASP A 60 13.72 1.24 -22.76
CA ASP A 60 15.17 1.32 -22.59
C ASP A 60 15.71 0.35 -21.51
N LEU A 61 14.82 -0.37 -20.84
CA LEU A 61 15.17 -1.36 -19.82
C LEU A 61 15.32 -2.77 -20.40
N TYR A 62 14.98 -2.96 -21.66
CA TYR A 62 15.03 -4.25 -22.36
C TYR A 62 16.08 -4.23 -23.46
N ALA A 63 16.87 -5.31 -23.53
CA ALA A 63 17.85 -5.46 -24.58
C ALA A 63 17.16 -5.61 -25.95
N PRO A 64 17.75 -5.07 -27.05
CA PRO A 64 17.18 -5.18 -28.39
C PRO A 64 17.31 -6.59 -28.98
N ILE A 65 18.17 -7.43 -28.44
CA ILE A 65 18.49 -8.77 -28.90
C ILE A 65 18.34 -9.78 -27.77
N GLY A 66 17.88 -11.00 -28.06
CA GLY A 66 17.76 -12.09 -27.12
C GLY A 66 16.38 -12.75 -27.16
N ARG A 67 16.16 -13.74 -26.26
CA ARG A 67 14.85 -14.40 -26.13
C ARG A 67 13.79 -13.40 -25.68
N PRO A 68 12.62 -13.33 -26.35
CA PRO A 68 11.51 -12.50 -25.91
C PRO A 68 11.15 -12.77 -24.45
N SER A 69 11.02 -11.70 -23.69
CA SER A 69 10.58 -11.77 -22.29
C SER A 69 9.06 -11.63 -22.20
N ILE A 70 8.52 -11.89 -21.01
CA ILE A 70 7.13 -11.58 -20.71
C ILE A 70 6.90 -10.07 -20.91
N PRO A 71 5.81 -9.66 -21.58
CA PRO A 71 5.47 -8.26 -21.77
C PRO A 71 5.43 -7.49 -20.43
N PRO A 72 6.09 -6.33 -20.32
CA PRO A 72 6.10 -5.58 -19.08
C PRO A 72 4.69 -5.19 -18.62
N GLU A 73 3.79 -4.83 -19.53
CA GLU A 73 2.41 -4.52 -19.22
C GLU A 73 1.69 -5.68 -18.52
N GLN A 74 1.91 -6.92 -18.91
CA GLN A 74 1.32 -8.08 -18.22
C GLN A 74 1.85 -8.24 -16.79
N LEU A 75 3.15 -7.98 -16.57
CA LEU A 75 3.72 -8.01 -15.22
C LEU A 75 3.10 -6.93 -14.31
N PHE A 76 2.92 -5.70 -14.84
CA PHE A 76 2.30 -4.62 -14.09
C PHE A 76 0.81 -4.85 -13.85
N LEU A 77 0.07 -5.33 -14.85
CA LEU A 77 -1.33 -5.71 -14.71
C LEU A 77 -1.51 -6.82 -13.66
N ALA A 78 -0.63 -7.83 -13.66
CA ALA A 78 -0.67 -8.89 -12.66
C ALA A 78 -0.44 -8.34 -11.24
N LEU A 79 0.52 -7.43 -11.06
CA LEU A 79 0.74 -6.77 -9.76
C LEU A 79 -0.46 -5.93 -9.33
N VAL A 80 -1.01 -5.09 -10.22
CA VAL A 80 -2.20 -4.27 -9.93
C VAL A 80 -3.39 -5.16 -9.60
N GLY A 81 -3.69 -6.17 -10.44
CA GLY A 81 -4.79 -7.11 -10.23
C GLY A 81 -4.63 -7.89 -8.91
N GLY A 82 -3.42 -8.34 -8.61
CA GLY A 82 -3.12 -9.01 -7.35
C GLY A 82 -3.38 -8.11 -6.14
N TYR A 83 -2.87 -6.89 -6.14
CA TYR A 83 -3.10 -5.94 -5.03
C TYR A 83 -4.56 -5.52 -4.91
N LEU A 84 -5.31 -5.41 -6.01
CA LEU A 84 -6.76 -5.18 -5.99
C LEU A 84 -7.53 -6.32 -5.32
N LEU A 85 -7.10 -7.55 -5.55
CA LEU A 85 -7.71 -8.77 -4.96
C LEU A 85 -7.09 -9.17 -3.61
N GLY A 86 -6.23 -8.35 -3.01
CA GLY A 86 -5.54 -8.65 -1.74
C GLY A 86 -4.42 -9.69 -1.85
N VAL A 87 -4.02 -10.06 -3.06
CA VAL A 87 -2.96 -11.05 -3.34
C VAL A 87 -1.61 -10.35 -3.52
N THR A 88 -0.95 -10.04 -2.42
CA THR A 88 0.32 -9.29 -2.42
C THR A 88 1.59 -10.17 -2.50
N SER A 89 1.45 -11.50 -2.39
CA SER A 89 2.55 -12.46 -2.52
C SER A 89 2.73 -12.87 -3.97
N GLU A 90 3.92 -12.68 -4.54
CA GLU A 90 4.20 -13.05 -5.94
C GLU A 90 4.00 -14.54 -6.23
N ARG A 91 4.36 -15.42 -5.27
CA ARG A 91 4.09 -16.87 -5.39
C ARG A 91 2.59 -17.16 -5.44
N LYS A 92 1.82 -16.56 -4.52
CA LYS A 92 0.38 -16.72 -4.52
C LYS A 92 -0.25 -16.10 -5.76
N LEU A 93 0.25 -14.96 -6.22
CA LEU A 93 -0.22 -14.29 -7.43
C LEU A 93 -0.07 -15.18 -8.68
N VAL A 94 1.05 -15.88 -8.82
CA VAL A 94 1.24 -16.83 -9.92
C VAL A 94 0.27 -17.99 -9.83
N MET A 95 0.02 -18.54 -8.64
CA MET A 95 -1.01 -19.58 -8.45
C MET A 95 -2.41 -19.07 -8.83
N GLU A 96 -2.76 -17.85 -8.45
CA GLU A 96 -4.03 -17.21 -8.84
C GLU A 96 -4.10 -17.02 -10.37
N LEU A 97 -3.00 -16.61 -11.01
CA LEU A 97 -2.95 -16.49 -12.48
C LEU A 97 -3.17 -17.82 -13.22
N GLN A 98 -2.93 -18.97 -12.59
CA GLN A 98 -3.21 -20.27 -13.21
C GLN A 98 -4.71 -20.59 -13.25
N CYS A 99 -5.47 -20.22 -12.22
CA CYS A 99 -6.85 -20.69 -12.05
C CYS A 99 -7.91 -19.58 -11.99
N ASN A 100 -7.54 -18.32 -11.69
CA ASN A 100 -8.50 -17.22 -11.57
C ASN A 100 -8.77 -16.58 -12.95
N MET A 101 -9.91 -16.87 -13.53
CA MET A 101 -10.29 -16.41 -14.87
C MET A 101 -10.40 -14.88 -14.98
N ALA A 102 -10.90 -14.21 -13.94
CA ALA A 102 -11.01 -12.75 -13.93
C ALA A 102 -9.62 -12.08 -13.90
N LEU A 103 -8.67 -12.67 -13.16
CA LEU A 103 -7.30 -12.17 -13.12
C LEU A 103 -6.57 -12.45 -14.45
N ARG A 104 -6.79 -13.62 -15.08
CA ARG A 104 -6.26 -13.95 -16.41
C ARG A 104 -6.76 -12.97 -17.47
N TRP A 105 -8.07 -12.71 -17.48
CA TRP A 105 -8.68 -11.71 -18.34
C TRP A 105 -8.06 -10.32 -18.14
N PHE A 106 -7.90 -9.91 -16.88
CA PHE A 106 -7.34 -8.59 -16.53
C PHE A 106 -5.89 -8.44 -17.01
N VAL A 107 -5.10 -9.50 -16.97
CA VAL A 107 -3.69 -9.52 -17.40
C VAL A 107 -3.54 -9.71 -18.90
N GLY A 108 -4.56 -10.23 -19.57
CA GLY A 108 -4.52 -10.58 -21.00
C GLY A 108 -3.81 -11.91 -21.25
N LEU A 109 -4.02 -12.90 -20.37
CA LEU A 109 -3.57 -14.28 -20.56
C LEU A 109 -4.71 -15.12 -21.13
N ASN A 110 -4.44 -15.87 -22.18
CA ASN A 110 -5.39 -16.86 -22.73
C ASN A 110 -5.52 -18.07 -21.80
N LEU A 111 -6.59 -18.86 -21.97
CA LEU A 111 -6.85 -20.05 -21.14
C LEU A 111 -5.77 -21.14 -21.29
N ASP A 112 -5.19 -21.26 -22.48
CA ASP A 112 -4.14 -22.22 -22.84
C ASP A 112 -2.71 -21.77 -22.49
N GLN A 113 -2.53 -20.52 -22.03
CA GLN A 113 -1.22 -20.00 -21.67
C GLN A 113 -0.90 -20.33 -20.22
N ASP A 114 0.30 -20.84 -19.97
CA ASP A 114 0.82 -20.98 -18.62
C ASP A 114 1.19 -19.61 -18.02
N ALA A 115 0.97 -19.44 -16.73
CA ALA A 115 1.54 -18.32 -16.00
C ALA A 115 3.06 -18.54 -15.84
N TRP A 116 3.78 -17.43 -15.80
CA TRP A 116 5.23 -17.45 -15.62
C TRP A 116 5.63 -17.81 -14.18
N ASP A 117 6.89 -18.20 -13.98
CA ASP A 117 7.43 -18.49 -12.65
C ASP A 117 7.46 -17.24 -11.75
N ALA A 118 7.24 -17.43 -10.44
CA ALA A 118 7.23 -16.34 -9.47
C ALA A 118 8.57 -15.58 -9.39
N SER A 119 9.69 -16.24 -9.69
CA SER A 119 11.01 -15.58 -9.75
C SER A 119 11.10 -14.51 -10.83
N THR A 120 10.24 -14.58 -11.86
CA THR A 120 10.17 -13.59 -12.93
C THR A 120 9.90 -12.19 -12.39
N PHE A 121 9.00 -12.06 -11.41
CA PHE A 121 8.74 -10.75 -10.77
C PHE A 121 10.00 -10.23 -10.07
N SER A 122 10.62 -11.02 -9.22
CA SER A 122 11.79 -10.62 -8.45
C SER A 122 12.99 -10.31 -9.35
N GLN A 123 13.18 -11.06 -10.44
CA GLN A 123 14.25 -10.82 -11.42
C GLN A 123 14.02 -9.53 -12.22
N ASN A 124 12.81 -9.30 -12.72
CA ASN A 124 12.48 -8.08 -13.47
C ASN A 124 12.58 -6.84 -12.58
N ARG A 125 12.07 -6.90 -11.35
CA ARG A 125 12.22 -5.79 -10.40
C ARG A 125 13.70 -5.47 -10.16
N ARG A 126 14.50 -6.46 -9.74
CA ARG A 126 15.90 -6.26 -9.41
C ARG A 126 16.74 -5.76 -10.59
N ARG A 127 16.49 -6.27 -11.81
CA ARG A 127 17.30 -5.98 -12.98
C ARG A 127 16.83 -4.75 -13.76
N ARG A 128 15.54 -4.38 -13.66
CA ARG A 128 14.94 -3.38 -14.54
C ARG A 128 14.13 -2.32 -13.80
N PHE A 129 13.21 -2.69 -12.91
CA PHE A 129 12.19 -1.76 -12.42
C PHE A 129 12.60 -0.98 -11.18
N ASP A 130 13.36 -1.58 -10.24
CA ASP A 130 13.68 -0.99 -8.94
C ASP A 130 14.42 0.35 -9.00
N GLN A 131 15.22 0.58 -10.04
CA GLN A 131 16.00 1.81 -10.21
C GLN A 131 15.37 2.80 -11.18
N ALA A 132 14.34 2.38 -11.90
CA ALA A 132 13.74 3.18 -12.98
C ALA A 132 12.67 4.17 -12.50
N GLY A 133 12.25 4.12 -11.23
CA GLY A 133 11.16 4.95 -10.68
C GLY A 133 9.84 4.78 -11.45
N LEU A 134 9.59 3.58 -11.94
CA LEU A 134 8.52 3.30 -12.88
C LEU A 134 7.15 3.37 -12.20
N LEU A 135 7.01 2.76 -11.02
CA LEU A 135 5.77 2.80 -10.24
C LEU A 135 5.43 4.22 -9.78
N GLU A 136 6.45 5.02 -9.43
CA GLU A 136 6.27 6.44 -9.13
C GLU A 136 5.70 7.20 -10.33
N ARG A 137 6.21 6.96 -11.54
CA ARG A 137 5.70 7.61 -12.77
C ARG A 137 4.27 7.21 -13.10
N LEU A 138 3.91 5.93 -12.98
CA LEU A 138 2.54 5.44 -13.21
C LEU A 138 1.55 5.99 -12.16
N PHE A 139 2.01 6.12 -10.91
CA PHE A 139 1.26 6.78 -9.86
C PHE A 139 0.99 8.26 -10.20
N ASP A 140 2.03 9.00 -10.62
CA ASP A 140 1.91 10.42 -11.02
C ASP A 140 1.00 10.61 -12.24
N ASP A 141 1.09 9.74 -13.23
CA ASP A 141 0.24 9.78 -14.43
C ASP A 141 -1.25 9.66 -14.05
N THR A 142 -1.57 8.75 -13.14
CA THR A 142 -2.95 8.59 -12.64
C THR A 142 -3.46 9.85 -11.96
N ILE A 143 -2.62 10.53 -11.18
CA ILE A 143 -2.98 11.81 -10.55
C ILE A 143 -3.16 12.89 -11.60
N THR A 144 -2.27 12.98 -12.59
CA THR A 144 -2.34 13.96 -13.69
C THR A 144 -3.65 13.79 -14.46
N ARG A 145 -4.08 12.57 -14.72
CA ARG A 145 -5.38 12.27 -15.35
C ARG A 145 -6.55 12.70 -14.46
N ALA A 146 -6.49 12.46 -13.15
CA ALA A 146 -7.50 12.93 -12.21
C ALA A 146 -7.56 14.47 -12.15
N MET A 147 -6.42 15.15 -12.22
CA MET A 147 -6.33 16.62 -12.29
C MET A 147 -6.95 17.15 -13.60
N ALA A 148 -6.62 16.55 -14.73
CA ALA A 148 -7.17 16.91 -16.03
C ALA A 148 -8.70 16.74 -16.09
N ALA A 149 -9.23 15.73 -15.36
CA ALA A 149 -10.68 15.53 -15.22
C ALA A 149 -11.34 16.43 -14.16
N GLY A 150 -10.61 17.37 -13.55
CA GLY A 150 -11.14 18.27 -12.52
C GLY A 150 -11.48 17.59 -11.18
N LEU A 151 -10.96 16.40 -10.95
CA LEU A 151 -11.27 15.59 -9.75
C LEU A 151 -10.37 15.93 -8.54
N VAL A 152 -9.33 16.73 -8.70
CA VAL A 152 -8.39 17.07 -7.64
C VAL A 152 -8.62 18.50 -7.16
N SER A 153 -9.05 18.67 -5.91
CA SER A 153 -9.19 19.97 -5.28
C SER A 153 -7.85 20.44 -4.68
N ARG A 154 -7.72 21.75 -4.43
CA ARG A 154 -6.52 22.32 -3.81
C ARG A 154 -6.55 22.28 -2.26
N HIS A 155 -7.50 21.56 -1.67
CA HIS A 155 -7.58 21.33 -0.23
C HIS A 155 -7.10 19.91 0.07
N VAL A 156 -6.07 19.79 0.90
CA VAL A 156 -5.42 18.51 1.18
C VAL A 156 -5.35 18.20 2.66
N SER A 157 -5.17 16.93 2.98
CA SER A 157 -4.87 16.44 4.32
C SER A 157 -3.57 15.64 4.32
N ALA A 158 -2.81 15.75 5.39
CA ALA A 158 -1.60 14.95 5.61
C ALA A 158 -1.70 14.19 6.92
N ASP A 159 -1.18 12.97 6.91
CA ASP A 159 -1.07 12.12 8.08
C ASP A 159 0.03 11.06 7.88
N GLY A 160 0.49 10.48 8.98
CA GLY A 160 1.49 9.42 8.99
C GLY A 160 0.96 8.13 9.61
N THR A 161 1.48 7.01 9.17
CA THR A 161 1.22 5.72 9.78
C THR A 161 2.48 4.87 9.85
N LEU A 162 2.56 4.00 10.86
CA LEU A 162 3.65 3.04 10.98
C LEU A 162 3.28 1.74 10.25
N VAL A 163 4.23 1.24 9.47
CA VAL A 163 4.08 0.01 8.68
C VAL A 163 5.22 -0.95 9.01
N ARG A 164 4.90 -2.23 9.21
CA ARG A 164 5.89 -3.25 9.55
C ARG A 164 6.87 -3.47 8.39
N ALA A 165 8.15 -3.58 8.71
CA ALA A 165 9.19 -3.99 7.77
C ALA A 165 9.22 -5.52 7.58
N ASN A 166 9.88 -5.97 6.53
CA ASN A 166 10.18 -7.38 6.31
C ASN A 166 11.49 -7.78 7.03
N ALA A 167 11.54 -7.51 8.31
CA ALA A 167 12.64 -7.84 9.21
C ALA A 167 12.11 -8.47 10.49
N SER A 168 12.93 -9.29 11.15
CA SER A 168 12.65 -9.85 12.46
C SER A 168 13.47 -9.15 13.53
N PHE A 169 13.07 -9.25 14.79
CA PHE A 169 13.89 -8.79 15.92
C PHE A 169 15.27 -9.45 15.94
N LYS A 170 15.34 -10.73 15.57
CA LYS A 170 16.59 -11.49 15.51
C LYS A 170 17.60 -10.97 14.47
N SER A 171 17.15 -10.12 13.52
CA SER A 171 18.03 -9.55 12.51
C SER A 171 18.76 -8.28 12.97
N PHE A 172 18.41 -7.73 14.14
CA PHE A 172 19.02 -6.53 14.65
C PHE A 172 20.34 -6.86 15.34
N VAL A 173 21.41 -6.23 14.86
CA VAL A 173 22.80 -6.38 15.32
C VAL A 173 23.29 -5.07 15.92
N PRO A 174 24.21 -5.10 16.90
CA PRO A 174 24.89 -3.90 17.38
C PRO A 174 25.56 -3.13 16.22
N LEU A 175 25.52 -1.81 16.27
CA LEU A 175 26.14 -0.95 15.24
C LEU A 175 27.65 -1.08 15.18
N GLU A 176 28.28 -1.44 16.31
CA GLU A 176 29.74 -1.60 16.44
C GLU A 176 30.25 -2.91 15.86
N VAL A 177 29.35 -3.86 15.52
CA VAL A 177 29.73 -5.18 15.03
C VAL A 177 29.36 -5.30 13.56
N ALA A 178 30.31 -5.07 12.68
CA ALA A 178 30.19 -5.36 11.25
C ALA A 178 30.30 -6.88 10.98
N LEU A 179 29.34 -7.67 11.51
CA LEU A 179 29.28 -9.10 11.18
C LEU A 179 28.51 -9.30 9.87
N ASP A 180 29.00 -10.22 9.05
CA ASP A 180 28.23 -10.74 7.92
C ASP A 180 26.86 -11.25 8.41
N PRO A 181 25.75 -10.91 7.74
CA PRO A 181 24.40 -11.33 8.13
C PRO A 181 24.22 -12.85 8.29
N ALA A 182 24.97 -13.65 7.52
CA ALA A 182 24.93 -15.11 7.62
C ALA A 182 25.64 -15.61 8.88
N GLU A 183 26.78 -15.03 9.21
CA GLU A 183 27.57 -15.29 10.42
C GLU A 183 26.75 -14.94 11.67
N TYR A 184 26.11 -13.77 11.69
CA TYR A 184 25.27 -13.35 12.80
C TYR A 184 24.09 -14.28 13.02
N LYS A 185 23.40 -14.70 11.94
CA LYS A 185 22.31 -15.68 12.02
C LYS A 185 22.78 -17.02 12.57
N ARG A 186 23.96 -17.46 12.22
CA ARG A 186 24.56 -18.70 12.73
C ARG A 186 24.83 -18.60 14.22
N ARG A 187 25.41 -17.50 14.70
CA ARG A 187 25.64 -17.24 16.13
C ARG A 187 24.34 -17.17 16.92
N LEU A 188 23.30 -16.51 16.39
CA LEU A 188 21.98 -16.49 17.04
C LEU A 188 21.38 -17.90 17.17
N ARG A 189 21.50 -18.73 16.14
CA ARG A 189 20.99 -20.12 16.19
C ARG A 189 21.76 -20.97 17.20
N ALA A 190 23.06 -20.80 17.28
CA ALA A 190 23.90 -21.49 18.26
C ALA A 190 23.54 -21.06 19.69
N HIS A 191 23.27 -19.78 19.93
CA HIS A 191 22.82 -19.25 21.20
C HIS A 191 21.41 -19.77 21.57
N ASP A 192 20.47 -19.80 20.58
CA ASP A 192 19.11 -20.37 20.76
C ASP A 192 19.13 -21.87 21.13
N ALA A 193 20.14 -22.60 20.63
CA ALA A 193 20.31 -24.03 20.95
C ALA A 193 20.94 -24.26 22.34
N ALA A 194 21.72 -23.29 22.83
CA ALA A 194 22.41 -23.39 24.13
C ALA A 194 21.56 -22.89 25.30
N GLU A 195 20.63 -21.96 25.08
CA GLU A 195 19.72 -21.41 26.09
C GLU A 195 18.28 -21.64 25.67
N ALA A 196 17.73 -22.81 25.95
CA ALA A 196 16.28 -22.99 25.95
C ALA A 196 15.68 -22.09 27.06
N PRO A 197 14.76 -21.16 26.77
CA PRO A 197 14.15 -20.35 27.81
C PRO A 197 13.43 -21.24 28.80
N GLY A 198 13.66 -21.01 30.11
CA GLY A 198 12.94 -21.67 31.16
C GLY A 198 11.44 -21.38 31.05
N PRO A 199 10.58 -22.25 31.63
CA PRO A 199 9.12 -22.15 31.58
C PRO A 199 8.57 -20.83 32.14
N ASP A 200 9.39 -20.06 32.87
CA ASP A 200 9.01 -18.80 33.55
C ASP A 200 9.59 -17.52 32.91
N ASP A 201 10.18 -17.60 31.72
CA ASP A 201 10.67 -16.37 31.04
C ASP A 201 9.47 -15.61 30.41
N PRO A 202 9.01 -14.49 31.02
CA PRO A 202 7.90 -13.71 30.51
C PRO A 202 8.24 -12.97 29.19
N GLY A 203 9.47 -13.09 28.72
CA GLY A 203 9.93 -12.67 27.41
C GLY A 203 9.43 -11.31 27.00
N ASN A 204 9.87 -10.22 27.64
CA ASN A 204 9.57 -8.90 27.14
C ASN A 204 10.33 -8.65 25.83
N ARG A 205 9.76 -9.16 24.73
CA ARG A 205 10.32 -9.14 23.37
C ARG A 205 10.58 -7.73 22.83
N THR A 206 10.18 -6.69 23.54
CA THR A 206 10.20 -5.31 23.05
C THR A 206 11.20 -4.40 23.75
N VAL A 207 11.53 -4.67 25.01
CA VAL A 207 12.44 -3.87 25.83
C VAL A 207 13.77 -4.60 26.08
N ASP A 208 13.69 -5.88 26.30
CA ASP A 208 14.83 -6.73 26.62
C ASP A 208 14.74 -8.04 25.81
N PHE A 209 15.41 -8.08 24.68
CA PHE A 209 15.50 -9.30 23.90
C PHE A 209 16.72 -10.09 24.36
N ARG A 210 16.53 -11.11 25.20
CA ARG A 210 17.58 -11.95 25.75
C ARG A 210 18.60 -11.20 26.61
N GLY A 211 18.13 -10.35 27.52
CA GLY A 211 19.01 -9.58 28.41
C GLY A 211 19.68 -8.38 27.74
N GLU A 212 19.47 -8.13 26.43
CA GLU A 212 20.02 -6.98 25.74
C GLU A 212 18.99 -5.87 25.52
N LYS A 213 19.23 -4.69 26.08
CA LYS A 213 18.44 -3.51 25.80
C LYS A 213 18.74 -2.98 24.39
N ARG A 214 17.83 -3.21 23.45
CA ARG A 214 17.98 -2.82 22.04
C ARG A 214 17.24 -1.53 21.73
N SER A 215 17.94 -0.61 21.07
CA SER A 215 17.39 0.67 20.63
C SER A 215 17.84 1.02 19.22
N ASN A 216 17.21 2.01 18.60
CA ASN A 216 17.63 2.52 17.29
C ASN A 216 19.01 3.21 17.32
N ALA A 217 19.47 3.62 18.51
CA ALA A 217 20.80 4.21 18.70
C ALA A 217 21.91 3.13 18.74
N THR A 218 21.58 1.91 19.17
CA THR A 218 22.56 0.84 19.42
C THR A 218 22.51 -0.30 18.43
N HIS A 219 21.36 -0.51 17.74
CA HIS A 219 21.15 -1.67 16.88
C HIS A 219 20.54 -1.29 15.53
N ARG A 220 20.88 -2.07 14.50
CA ARG A 220 20.34 -1.98 13.15
C ARG A 220 20.05 -3.37 12.59
N SER A 221 19.00 -3.49 11.77
CA SER A 221 18.69 -4.76 11.11
C SER A 221 19.74 -5.08 10.04
N ALA A 222 20.33 -6.27 10.10
CA ALA A 222 21.25 -6.77 9.06
C ALA A 222 20.52 -7.17 7.77
N THR A 223 19.21 -7.48 7.86
CA THR A 223 18.42 -7.90 6.69
C THR A 223 17.67 -6.75 6.01
N ASP A 224 17.39 -5.66 6.74
CA ASP A 224 16.75 -4.45 6.24
C ASP A 224 17.34 -3.24 7.00
N PRO A 225 18.52 -2.73 6.57
CA PRO A 225 19.27 -1.70 7.29
C PRO A 225 18.53 -0.36 7.42
N ASP A 226 17.54 -0.10 6.58
CA ASP A 226 16.79 1.16 6.58
C ASP A 226 15.60 1.13 7.55
N CYS A 227 15.13 -0.05 7.98
CA CYS A 227 14.08 -0.12 8.99
C CYS A 227 14.60 0.22 10.39
N ARG A 228 13.68 0.61 11.26
CA ARG A 228 13.95 0.95 12.67
C ARG A 228 12.92 0.29 13.56
N TYR A 229 13.20 0.21 14.85
CA TYR A 229 12.16 -0.06 15.84
C TYR A 229 11.19 1.11 15.87
N VAL A 230 9.91 0.83 15.64
CA VAL A 230 8.83 1.79 15.67
C VAL A 230 7.79 1.39 16.71
N SER A 231 7.22 2.37 17.40
CA SER A 231 6.12 2.16 18.34
C SER A 231 5.18 3.37 18.33
N LYS A 232 3.90 3.11 18.52
CA LYS A 232 2.94 4.16 18.88
C LYS A 232 2.94 4.23 20.40
N GLY A 233 3.54 5.25 20.97
CA GLY A 233 3.92 5.39 22.38
C GLY A 233 2.90 5.00 23.45
N SER A 234 1.59 4.98 23.17
CA SER A 234 0.54 4.69 24.16
C SER A 234 -0.29 3.43 23.88
N SER A 235 0.01 2.67 22.84
CA SER A 235 -0.89 1.60 22.35
C SER A 235 -0.67 0.22 22.96
N GLY A 236 0.19 0.05 23.98
CA GLY A 236 0.47 -1.24 24.59
C GLY A 236 1.09 -2.29 23.64
N THR A 237 1.12 -2.04 22.35
CA THR A 237 1.84 -2.86 21.38
C THR A 237 3.31 -2.49 21.42
N GLY A 238 4.15 -3.41 21.83
CA GLY A 238 5.59 -3.21 21.88
C GLY A 238 6.19 -2.73 20.56
N ALA A 239 7.43 -2.23 20.60
CA ALA A 239 8.16 -1.80 19.42
C ALA A 239 8.34 -2.96 18.43
N TYR A 240 8.34 -2.66 17.12
CA TYR A 240 8.55 -3.63 16.04
C TYR A 240 9.37 -3.01 14.91
N PRO A 241 10.07 -3.82 14.09
CA PRO A 241 10.74 -3.33 12.90
C PRO A 241 9.75 -2.70 11.92
N GLY A 242 9.98 -1.45 11.51
CA GLY A 242 9.03 -0.75 10.64
C GLY A 242 9.59 0.52 10.01
N TYR A 243 8.70 1.18 9.27
CA TYR A 243 8.88 2.44 8.58
C TYR A 243 7.77 3.41 8.92
N THR A 244 8.01 4.70 8.77
CA THR A 244 6.95 5.71 8.71
C THR A 244 6.47 5.82 7.27
N VAL A 245 5.16 5.78 7.08
CA VAL A 245 4.51 6.04 5.78
C VAL A 245 3.69 7.30 5.92
N ASN A 246 4.01 8.30 5.12
CA ASN A 246 3.32 9.59 5.07
C ASN A 246 2.42 9.64 3.84
N ALA A 247 1.21 10.17 3.99
CA ALA A 247 0.28 10.37 2.88
C ALA A 247 -0.10 11.84 2.76
N LEU A 248 -0.22 12.30 1.52
CA LEU A 248 -0.83 13.57 1.16
C LEU A 248 -2.08 13.25 0.33
N MET A 249 -3.25 13.51 0.88
CA MET A 249 -4.55 13.17 0.29
C MET A 249 -5.34 14.43 -0.08
N GLU A 250 -5.92 14.44 -1.25
CA GLU A 250 -6.90 15.43 -1.68
C GLU A 250 -8.25 15.19 -0.98
N ASN A 251 -8.92 16.26 -0.52
CA ASN A 251 -10.03 16.16 0.42
C ASN A 251 -11.40 15.86 -0.22
N ARG A 252 -11.61 16.13 -1.51
CA ARG A 252 -12.93 15.99 -2.17
C ARG A 252 -13.20 14.56 -2.63
N HIS A 253 -12.26 13.97 -3.35
CA HIS A 253 -12.40 12.63 -3.94
C HIS A 253 -11.39 11.62 -3.36
N ARG A 254 -10.55 12.06 -2.41
CA ARG A 254 -9.56 11.24 -1.67
C ARG A 254 -8.44 10.67 -2.55
N PHE A 255 -8.06 11.38 -3.61
CA PHE A 255 -6.87 11.01 -4.37
C PHE A 255 -5.62 11.18 -3.52
N LEU A 256 -4.76 10.17 -3.54
CA LEU A 256 -3.41 10.29 -3.00
C LEU A 256 -2.56 11.10 -3.96
N LEU A 257 -2.09 12.25 -3.52
CA LEU A 257 -1.11 13.09 -4.24
C LEU A 257 0.32 12.68 -3.94
N GLY A 258 0.52 11.94 -2.86
CA GLY A 258 1.80 11.38 -2.48
C GLY A 258 1.64 10.30 -1.41
N LEU A 259 2.47 9.28 -1.50
CA LEU A 259 2.64 8.25 -0.48
C LEU A 259 4.14 8.03 -0.30
N GLY A 260 4.72 8.63 0.73
CA GLY A 260 6.15 8.59 1.02
C GLY A 260 6.49 7.59 2.12
N VAL A 261 7.62 6.92 1.99
CA VAL A 261 8.16 6.04 3.03
C VAL A 261 9.47 6.62 3.53
N GLU A 262 9.58 6.75 4.84
CA GLU A 262 10.77 7.27 5.51
C GLU A 262 11.26 6.29 6.57
N THR A 263 12.57 6.28 6.78
CA THR A 263 13.18 5.65 7.94
C THR A 263 12.69 6.39 9.20
N PHE A 264 12.19 5.64 10.17
CA PHE A 264 11.62 6.22 11.37
C PHE A 264 12.66 7.00 12.21
N GLN A 265 12.35 8.24 12.52
CA GLN A 265 13.14 9.16 13.37
C GLN A 265 12.24 9.83 14.43
N GLY A 266 11.30 9.07 15.00
CA GLY A 266 10.30 9.61 15.90
C GLY A 266 9.26 10.46 15.17
N THR A 267 8.60 11.37 15.89
CA THR A 267 7.58 12.28 15.34
C THR A 267 8.13 13.29 14.33
N ALA A 268 9.46 13.45 14.23
CA ALA A 268 10.08 14.29 13.20
C ALA A 268 9.89 13.73 11.79
N SER A 269 9.85 12.39 11.64
CA SER A 269 9.68 11.72 10.34
C SER A 269 8.37 12.10 9.64
N GLU A 270 7.28 12.26 10.39
CA GLU A 270 5.97 12.62 9.84
C GLU A 270 5.96 14.03 9.28
N LYS A 271 6.54 14.98 10.01
CA LYS A 271 6.64 16.39 9.58
C LYS A 271 7.54 16.54 8.35
N ALA A 272 8.74 15.95 8.41
CA ALA A 272 9.69 15.96 7.30
C ALA A 272 9.09 15.27 6.05
N GLY A 273 8.50 14.09 6.23
CA GLY A 273 7.85 13.35 5.16
C GLY A 273 6.69 14.13 4.51
N CYS A 274 5.88 14.83 5.30
CA CYS A 274 4.82 15.68 4.77
C CYS A 274 5.40 16.82 3.90
N LEU A 275 6.44 17.51 4.36
CA LEU A 275 7.09 18.58 3.59
C LEU A 275 7.71 18.05 2.30
N HIS A 276 8.36 16.87 2.34
CA HIS A 276 8.88 16.20 1.14
C HIS A 276 7.77 15.88 0.13
N LEU A 277 6.59 15.43 0.59
CA LEU A 277 5.46 15.16 -0.29
C LEU A 277 4.89 16.43 -0.92
N LEU A 278 4.84 17.55 -0.19
CA LEU A 278 4.43 18.84 -0.74
C LEU A 278 5.40 19.34 -1.82
N ASP A 279 6.70 19.27 -1.54
CA ASP A 279 7.74 19.68 -2.50
C ASP A 279 7.76 18.76 -3.72
N ARG A 280 7.50 17.46 -3.53
CA ARG A 280 7.34 16.49 -4.61
C ARG A 280 6.12 16.81 -5.48
N ALA A 281 4.97 17.08 -4.87
CA ALA A 281 3.75 17.43 -5.58
C ALA A 281 3.96 18.71 -6.45
N GLN A 282 4.64 19.71 -5.89
CA GLN A 282 4.97 20.91 -6.65
C GLN A 282 5.90 20.63 -7.83
N ARG A 283 6.98 19.87 -7.63
CA ARG A 283 7.96 19.57 -8.68
C ARG A 283 7.40 18.69 -9.80
N ARG A 284 6.70 17.60 -9.43
CA ARG A 284 6.30 16.57 -10.37
C ARG A 284 4.90 16.78 -10.96
N LEU A 285 3.97 17.29 -10.16
CA LEU A 285 2.58 17.50 -10.57
C LEU A 285 2.24 18.96 -10.84
N ARG A 286 3.18 19.91 -10.62
CA ARG A 286 2.92 21.35 -10.65
C ARG A 286 1.74 21.76 -9.75
N PHE A 287 1.60 21.07 -8.64
CA PHE A 287 0.48 21.22 -7.72
C PHE A 287 0.93 21.82 -6.38
N THR A 288 0.30 22.94 -6.01
CA THR A 288 0.45 23.55 -4.67
C THR A 288 -0.92 23.66 -4.04
N PRO A 289 -1.16 23.03 -2.88
CA PRO A 289 -2.45 23.14 -2.19
C PRO A 289 -2.68 24.55 -1.64
N LEU A 290 -3.94 24.92 -1.45
CA LEU A 290 -4.34 26.14 -0.75
C LEU A 290 -4.33 25.93 0.77
N THR A 291 -4.84 24.78 1.22
CA THR A 291 -4.93 24.46 2.65
C THR A 291 -4.40 23.05 2.92
N LEU A 292 -3.84 22.85 4.09
CA LEU A 292 -3.41 21.54 4.56
C LEU A 292 -4.01 21.25 5.94
N GLY A 293 -4.85 20.19 6.01
CA GLY A 293 -5.38 19.62 7.25
C GLY A 293 -4.41 18.61 7.85
N ALA A 294 -4.07 18.77 9.14
CA ALA A 294 -3.23 17.81 9.86
C ALA A 294 -3.67 17.69 11.32
N ASP A 295 -3.21 16.65 12.00
CA ASP A 295 -3.50 16.42 13.41
C ASP A 295 -2.64 17.30 14.33
N LYS A 296 -2.85 17.17 15.66
CA LYS A 296 -2.12 17.94 16.67
C LYS A 296 -0.61 17.65 16.70
N GLY A 297 -0.17 16.46 16.26
CA GLY A 297 1.24 16.10 16.18
C GLY A 297 2.04 16.99 15.21
N PHE A 298 1.35 17.64 14.28
CA PHE A 298 1.92 18.61 13.34
C PHE A 298 1.91 20.06 13.88
N PHE A 299 1.35 20.31 15.07
CA PHE A 299 1.29 21.65 15.67
C PHE A 299 2.66 22.07 16.23
N HIS A 300 3.58 22.36 15.33
CA HIS A 300 4.97 22.69 15.61
C HIS A 300 5.40 23.93 14.84
N LYS A 301 6.08 24.89 15.53
CA LYS A 301 6.47 26.18 14.96
C LYS A 301 7.10 26.05 13.57
N ASN A 302 8.18 25.28 13.45
CA ASN A 302 8.95 25.17 12.21
C ASN A 302 8.12 24.57 11.07
N PHE A 303 7.21 23.63 11.37
CA PHE A 303 6.32 23.03 10.37
C PHE A 303 5.27 24.05 9.87
N ILE A 304 4.67 24.81 10.80
CA ILE A 304 3.70 25.87 10.48
C ILE A 304 4.38 26.94 9.60
N GLU A 305 5.56 27.42 10.00
CA GLU A 305 6.35 28.39 9.22
C GLU A 305 6.72 27.85 7.83
N ALA A 306 7.09 26.57 7.72
CA ALA A 306 7.38 25.94 6.45
C ALA A 306 6.15 25.87 5.52
N LEU A 307 4.93 25.67 6.05
CA LEU A 307 3.69 25.74 5.27
C LEU A 307 3.40 27.17 4.81
N LEU A 308 3.53 28.15 5.71
CA LEU A 308 3.31 29.56 5.39
C LEU A 308 4.28 30.08 4.32
N ALA A 309 5.55 29.64 4.38
CA ALA A 309 6.56 29.96 3.36
C ALA A 309 6.20 29.40 1.97
N ARG A 310 5.40 28.31 1.93
CA ARG A 310 4.86 27.73 0.69
C ARG A 310 3.49 28.30 0.30
N THR A 311 3.03 29.37 0.98
CA THR A 311 1.69 29.96 0.79
C THR A 311 0.53 29.00 1.06
N ILE A 312 0.75 27.98 1.90
CA ILE A 312 -0.25 26.97 2.28
C ILE A 312 -0.86 27.38 3.63
N VAL A 313 -2.18 27.50 3.70
CA VAL A 313 -2.90 27.78 4.95
C VAL A 313 -2.96 26.54 5.85
N PRO A 314 -2.37 26.58 7.05
CA PRO A 314 -2.31 25.42 7.93
C PRO A 314 -3.61 25.24 8.73
N HIS A 315 -4.40 24.23 8.43
CA HIS A 315 -5.56 23.80 9.20
C HIS A 315 -5.15 22.66 10.16
N ILE A 316 -4.28 22.95 11.11
CA ILE A 316 -3.72 21.97 12.06
C ILE A 316 -4.52 21.99 13.35
N ALA A 317 -4.84 20.80 13.90
CA ALA A 317 -5.43 20.68 15.22
C ALA A 317 -4.43 21.21 16.28
N THR A 318 -4.91 22.07 17.19
CA THR A 318 -4.03 22.79 18.11
C THR A 318 -3.88 22.09 19.46
N GLU A 319 -2.80 22.43 20.15
CA GLU A 319 -2.56 22.10 21.55
C GLU A 319 -2.49 23.39 22.40
N ALA A 320 -2.64 23.23 23.70
CA ALA A 320 -2.49 24.37 24.65
C ALA A 320 -1.05 24.93 24.63
N ARG A 321 -0.07 24.07 24.37
CA ARG A 321 1.35 24.45 24.28
C ARG A 321 1.66 25.21 22.99
N GLY A 322 2.67 26.05 23.03
CA GLY A 322 3.17 26.85 21.90
C GLY A 322 2.72 28.30 21.96
N SER A 323 3.68 29.20 22.06
CA SER A 323 3.47 30.66 22.28
C SER A 323 3.94 31.52 21.10
N SER A 324 4.44 30.91 20.01
CA SER A 324 4.94 31.69 18.86
C SER A 324 3.80 32.31 18.05
N THR A 325 4.13 33.34 17.25
CA THR A 325 3.21 33.98 16.30
C THR A 325 2.62 33.00 15.30
N ALA A 326 3.41 31.98 14.88
CA ALA A 326 2.93 30.90 14.02
C ALA A 326 1.81 30.08 14.67
N HIS A 327 1.95 29.71 15.95
CA HIS A 327 0.90 29.03 16.71
C HIS A 327 -0.34 29.89 16.88
N ALA A 328 -0.18 31.18 17.21
CA ALA A 328 -1.30 32.13 17.36
C ALA A 328 -2.10 32.22 16.04
N ARG A 329 -1.40 32.32 14.90
CA ARG A 329 -2.04 32.36 13.56
C ARG A 329 -2.92 31.15 13.28
N VAL A 330 -2.47 29.92 13.63
CA VAL A 330 -3.29 28.71 13.47
C VAL A 330 -4.51 28.73 14.40
N ARG A 331 -4.34 29.17 15.66
CA ARG A 331 -5.44 29.26 16.61
C ARG A 331 -6.54 30.22 16.17
N MET A 332 -6.19 31.35 15.57
CA MET A 332 -7.16 32.31 15.04
C MET A 332 -8.08 31.72 13.95
N GLN A 333 -7.63 30.68 13.25
CA GLN A 333 -8.40 30.06 12.17
C GLN A 333 -9.40 29.01 12.65
N GLN A 334 -9.31 28.52 13.91
CA GLN A 334 -10.10 27.38 14.41
C GLN A 334 -11.61 27.59 14.39
N THR A 335 -12.09 28.80 14.52
CA THR A 335 -13.52 29.13 14.49
C THR A 335 -14.11 29.14 13.09
N GLY A 336 -13.26 29.22 12.07
CA GLY A 336 -13.66 29.34 10.68
C GLY A 336 -14.31 28.06 10.12
N LEU A 337 -15.28 28.21 9.22
CA LEU A 337 -15.94 27.09 8.53
C LEU A 337 -14.93 26.25 7.73
N ALA A 338 -14.00 26.90 7.03
CA ALA A 338 -12.97 26.23 6.23
C ALA A 338 -12.10 25.30 7.09
N TYR A 339 -11.70 25.73 8.28
CA TYR A 339 -10.95 24.90 9.23
C TYR A 339 -11.78 23.68 9.67
N ARG A 340 -13.04 23.89 10.06
CA ARG A 340 -13.93 22.79 10.52
C ARG A 340 -14.15 21.74 9.42
N LEU A 341 -14.36 22.17 8.18
CA LEU A 341 -14.47 21.28 7.03
C LEU A 341 -13.18 20.51 6.78
N SER A 342 -12.04 21.20 6.79
CA SER A 342 -10.72 20.58 6.60
C SER A 342 -10.44 19.52 7.68
N GLN A 343 -10.73 19.79 8.96
CA GLN A 343 -10.56 18.83 10.04
C GLN A 343 -11.52 17.62 9.95
N ARG A 344 -12.72 17.81 9.40
CA ARG A 344 -13.62 16.69 9.08
C ARG A 344 -13.06 15.82 7.96
N CYS A 345 -12.61 16.44 6.86
CA CYS A 345 -12.02 15.71 5.73
C CYS A 345 -10.71 14.99 6.11
N ARG A 346 -9.92 15.56 7.02
CA ARG A 346 -8.69 14.93 7.51
C ARG A 346 -8.93 13.50 8.03
N LYS A 347 -10.02 13.26 8.74
CA LYS A 347 -10.34 11.93 9.28
C LYS A 347 -10.45 10.86 8.18
N LEU A 348 -10.79 11.26 6.95
CA LEU A 348 -10.90 10.32 5.82
C LEU A 348 -9.56 9.73 5.38
N ILE A 349 -8.43 10.33 5.80
CA ILE A 349 -7.10 9.76 5.53
C ILE A 349 -6.86 8.49 6.37
N GLU A 350 -7.47 8.40 7.55
CA GLU A 350 -7.42 7.21 8.40
C GLU A 350 -8.13 6.03 7.73
N GLU A 351 -9.30 6.28 7.07
CA GLU A 351 -10.01 5.27 6.27
C GLU A 351 -9.16 4.81 5.08
N LEU A 352 -8.43 5.72 4.44
CA LEU A 352 -7.52 5.40 3.35
C LEU A 352 -6.37 4.50 3.80
N PHE A 353 -5.78 4.78 4.96
CA PHE A 353 -4.78 3.90 5.55
C PHE A 353 -5.39 2.55 5.96
N GLY A 354 -6.62 2.54 6.49
CA GLY A 354 -7.38 1.33 6.80
C GLY A 354 -7.54 0.47 5.53
N GLU A 355 -8.08 1.03 4.46
CA GLU A 355 -8.22 0.36 3.17
C GLU A 355 -6.89 -0.22 2.66
N GLY A 356 -5.82 0.59 2.68
CA GLY A 356 -4.50 0.15 2.26
C GLY A 356 -3.95 -1.01 3.12
N LYS A 357 -4.19 -0.96 4.43
CA LYS A 357 -3.74 -2.00 5.37
C LYS A 357 -4.53 -3.30 5.26
N ASP A 358 -5.84 -3.21 5.11
CA ASP A 358 -6.71 -4.37 5.15
C ASP A 358 -6.76 -5.11 3.82
N TRP A 359 -6.70 -4.38 2.71
CA TRP A 359 -6.93 -4.94 1.38
C TRP A 359 -5.73 -4.89 0.45
N HIS A 360 -4.78 -3.96 0.64
CA HIS A 360 -3.73 -3.69 -0.34
C HIS A 360 -2.30 -3.84 0.21
N GLY A 361 -2.13 -4.56 1.33
CA GLY A 361 -0.82 -4.97 1.82
C GLY A 361 -0.04 -3.95 2.64
N LEU A 362 -0.61 -2.79 2.97
CA LEU A 362 0.08 -1.74 3.73
C LEU A 362 0.28 -2.07 5.22
N ARG A 363 -0.14 -3.24 5.71
CA ARG A 363 0.15 -3.67 7.10
C ARG A 363 1.62 -4.03 7.30
N ARG A 364 2.23 -4.61 6.25
CA ARG A 364 3.62 -5.05 6.28
C ARG A 364 4.20 -5.07 4.88
N PHE A 365 5.29 -4.36 4.68
CA PHE A 365 6.04 -4.43 3.43
C PHE A 365 6.65 -5.82 3.22
N ARG A 366 6.69 -6.26 2.00
CA ARG A 366 7.31 -7.53 1.59
C ARG A 366 8.74 -7.34 1.12
N ARG A 367 9.06 -6.13 0.68
CA ARG A 367 10.38 -5.75 0.18
C ARG A 367 11.27 -5.21 1.31
N ARG A 368 12.57 -5.14 1.06
CA ARG A 368 13.59 -4.67 2.01
C ARG A 368 14.43 -3.58 1.36
N GLY A 369 14.90 -2.64 2.18
CA GLY A 369 15.61 -1.44 1.74
C GLY A 369 14.65 -0.34 1.30
N LEU A 370 14.93 0.88 1.71
CA LEU A 370 14.04 2.05 1.59
C LEU A 370 13.59 2.28 0.14
N LEU A 371 14.51 2.17 -0.84
CA LEU A 371 14.18 2.35 -2.25
C LEU A 371 13.08 1.38 -2.71
N ARG A 372 13.24 0.09 -2.40
CA ARG A 372 12.30 -0.96 -2.82
C ARG A 372 10.98 -0.88 -2.07
N VAL A 373 11.02 -0.47 -0.81
CA VAL A 373 9.82 -0.26 0.00
C VAL A 373 9.02 0.94 -0.51
N ARG A 374 9.69 2.01 -0.97
CA ARG A 374 9.04 3.13 -1.67
C ARG A 374 8.32 2.70 -2.94
N GLU A 375 8.96 1.87 -3.77
CA GLU A 375 8.31 1.31 -4.96
C GLU A 375 7.07 0.47 -4.62
N GLU A 376 7.11 -0.32 -3.54
CA GLU A 376 5.93 -1.06 -3.06
C GLU A 376 4.83 -0.11 -2.58
N ALA A 377 5.17 0.96 -1.89
CA ALA A 377 4.20 1.99 -1.48
C ALA A 377 3.57 2.70 -2.69
N TYR A 378 4.35 3.03 -3.73
CA TYR A 378 3.79 3.59 -4.96
C TYR A 378 2.84 2.63 -5.68
N LEU A 379 3.12 1.33 -5.68
CA LEU A 379 2.18 0.33 -6.21
C LEU A 379 0.85 0.35 -5.44
N ILE A 380 0.91 0.38 -4.11
CA ILE A 380 -0.28 0.47 -3.27
C ILE A 380 -1.05 1.78 -3.54
N GLY A 381 -0.34 2.89 -3.56
CA GLY A 381 -0.92 4.21 -3.87
C GLY A 381 -1.55 4.27 -5.26
N TRP A 382 -0.92 3.65 -6.25
CA TRP A 382 -1.44 3.56 -7.61
C TRP A 382 -2.74 2.77 -7.66
N VAL A 383 -2.80 1.60 -7.02
CA VAL A 383 -4.03 0.79 -6.89
C VAL A 383 -5.15 1.57 -6.22
N LEU A 384 -4.88 2.28 -5.13
CA LEU A 384 -5.85 3.10 -4.44
C LEU A 384 -6.38 4.24 -5.35
N ASN A 385 -5.51 4.90 -6.12
CA ASN A 385 -5.91 5.95 -7.05
C ASN A 385 -6.68 5.41 -8.26
N LEU A 386 -6.31 4.24 -8.80
CA LEU A 386 -7.07 3.58 -9.87
C LEU A 386 -8.50 3.26 -9.44
N LYS A 387 -8.73 2.78 -8.21
CA LYS A 387 -10.08 2.56 -7.66
C LYS A 387 -10.90 3.86 -7.62
N ARG A 388 -10.27 4.96 -7.21
CA ARG A 388 -10.94 6.28 -7.18
C ARG A 388 -11.22 6.80 -8.57
N LEU A 389 -10.27 6.64 -9.47
CA LEU A 389 -10.44 7.04 -10.86
C LEU A 389 -11.57 6.24 -11.54
N ALA A 390 -11.63 4.93 -11.30
CA ALA A 390 -12.71 4.07 -11.77
C ALA A 390 -14.08 4.55 -11.28
N LYS A 391 -14.19 4.87 -10.00
CA LYS A 391 -15.44 5.36 -9.40
C LYS A 391 -15.98 6.64 -10.06
N HIS A 392 -15.11 7.49 -10.61
CA HIS A 392 -15.49 8.79 -11.14
C HIS A 392 -15.51 8.87 -12.66
N LEU A 393 -14.75 8.04 -13.36
CA LEU A 393 -14.63 8.11 -14.83
C LEU A 393 -15.30 6.95 -15.56
N VAL A 394 -15.54 5.83 -14.87
CA VAL A 394 -16.20 4.68 -15.49
C VAL A 394 -17.65 4.66 -15.06
N PRO A 395 -18.63 4.73 -15.99
CA PRO A 395 -20.03 4.60 -15.66
C PRO A 395 -20.27 3.27 -14.93
N ALA A 396 -21.15 3.28 -13.92
CA ALA A 396 -21.60 2.03 -13.31
C ALA A 396 -22.23 1.17 -14.41
N ALA A 397 -21.85 -0.12 -14.48
CA ALA A 397 -22.54 -1.05 -15.36
C ALA A 397 -24.05 -1.02 -15.01
N GLN A 398 -24.90 -0.73 -15.99
CA GLN A 398 -26.33 -0.83 -15.77
C GLN A 398 -26.64 -2.32 -15.53
N PRO A 399 -27.38 -2.66 -14.47
CA PRO A 399 -27.86 -4.02 -14.31
C PRO A 399 -28.70 -4.38 -15.54
N ALA A 400 -28.39 -5.55 -16.14
CA ALA A 400 -29.11 -6.08 -17.27
C ALA A 400 -30.54 -6.52 -16.88
#